data_49d3dc8e339b439a8b883e46aad9ad9a
#
_entry.id   49d3dc8e339b439a8b883e46aad9ad9a
#
_cell.length_a   1.000
_cell.length_b   1.000
_cell.length_c   1.000
_cell.angle_alpha   90.00
_cell.angle_beta   90.00
_cell.angle_gamma   90.00
#
_symmetry.space_group_name_H-M   'P 1'
#
loop_
_entity.id
_entity.type
_entity.pdbx_description
1 polymer ?
#
loop_
_entity_poly.entity_id
_entity_poly.type
_entity_poly.pdbx_seq_one_letter_code
_entity_poly.pdbx_strand_id
1 'polypeptide(L)'
;IAQCLVGSEMCIRDSYNIWKEKYVVKDEYVTNQEQFYVWYSEERYNGDNVSVPVTVSEAHGYGMLITASMSEYDEQSKKYFDGMYRFYKAHTSDIGPNLMSWQQSDNGTELIDGAENGSMTGGYCDSAADGDMDIAYALLIADKVWGSEGEIDYYSEALAVINDIMTYEINHENWTISLGDWVYECDSNDIFYSATRASDFIVQYMPVFAEVTGDQRWMNVYNSTYKIINDMVLEYETGLLPDFIIKDKSGKYVPAPAGFLEGEYDGAYSYNSCRIPWRISMDYIINKNENALLFSQAINSFIINESGGDPWEIKAGYSVDGTQLEDYNDLCLSLIHISEPTRH
;
A
#
# COMPACT_ATOMS: atom_id res chain seq x y z
N ILE A 1 -17.79 -22.88 17.73
CA ILE A 1 -17.73 -21.65 16.90
C ILE A 1 -17.48 -20.43 17.80
N ALA A 2 -18.25 -20.20 18.88
CA ALA A 2 -18.04 -19.04 19.77
C ALA A 2 -16.64 -19.01 20.43
N GLN A 3 -16.07 -20.17 20.79
CA GLN A 3 -14.75 -20.26 21.42
C GLN A 3 -13.60 -19.94 20.46
N CYS A 4 -13.75 -20.24 19.16
CA CYS A 4 -12.77 -19.86 18.13
C CYS A 4 -12.82 -18.34 17.83
N LEU A 5 -14.01 -17.74 17.87
CA LEU A 5 -14.17 -16.28 17.65
C LEU A 5 -13.56 -15.47 18.80
N VAL A 6 -13.75 -15.87 20.03
CA VAL A 6 -13.15 -15.21 21.22
C VAL A 6 -11.60 -15.36 21.20
N GLY A 7 -11.06 -16.48 20.76
CA GLY A 7 -9.62 -16.65 20.61
C GLY A 7 -9.03 -15.75 19.54
N SER A 8 -9.68 -15.62 18.37
CA SER A 8 -9.21 -14.75 17.29
C SER A 8 -9.28 -13.26 17.65
N GLU A 9 -10.34 -12.83 18.34
CA GLU A 9 -10.50 -11.46 18.80
C GLU A 9 -9.41 -11.08 19.83
N MET A 10 -9.10 -11.97 20.76
CA MET A 10 -8.03 -11.77 21.74
C MET A 10 -6.65 -11.68 21.04
N CYS A 11 -6.38 -12.53 20.06
CA CYS A 11 -5.13 -12.46 19.27
C CYS A 11 -5.01 -11.15 18.49
N ILE A 12 -6.10 -10.65 17.90
CA ILE A 12 -6.09 -9.38 17.17
C ILE A 12 -5.75 -8.22 18.12
N ARG A 13 -6.37 -8.18 19.30
CA ARG A 13 -6.13 -7.14 20.32
C ARG A 13 -4.69 -7.17 20.83
N ASP A 14 -4.17 -8.36 21.12
CA ASP A 14 -2.78 -8.53 21.56
C ASP A 14 -1.79 -8.06 20.48
N SER A 15 -2.02 -8.46 19.24
CA SER A 15 -1.20 -8.04 18.10
C SER A 15 -1.26 -6.52 17.89
N TYR A 16 -2.45 -5.92 17.98
CA TYR A 16 -2.61 -4.46 17.91
C TYR A 16 -1.81 -3.73 19.00
N ASN A 17 -1.89 -4.20 20.25
CA ASN A 17 -1.19 -3.57 21.35
C ASN A 17 0.33 -3.66 21.17
N ILE A 18 0.85 -4.84 20.76
CA ILE A 18 2.28 -5.04 20.49
C ILE A 18 2.72 -4.15 19.32
N TRP A 19 1.94 -4.10 18.23
CA TRP A 19 2.23 -3.26 17.08
C TRP A 19 2.27 -1.77 17.49
N LYS A 20 1.25 -1.30 18.19
CA LYS A 20 1.14 0.09 18.64
C LYS A 20 2.30 0.50 19.54
N GLU A 21 2.65 -0.33 20.53
CA GLU A 21 3.76 -0.08 21.46
C GLU A 21 5.10 -0.03 20.73
N LYS A 22 5.29 -0.88 19.72
CA LYS A 22 6.56 -1.01 19.02
C LYS A 22 6.76 0.01 17.89
N TYR A 23 5.71 0.31 17.14
CA TYR A 23 5.83 1.02 15.87
C TYR A 23 5.19 2.41 15.85
N VAL A 24 4.22 2.72 16.73
CA VAL A 24 3.63 4.05 16.75
C VAL A 24 4.50 4.96 17.60
N VAL A 25 5.21 5.88 16.95
CA VAL A 25 6.20 6.76 17.56
C VAL A 25 5.70 8.20 17.49
N LYS A 26 5.91 8.93 18.60
CA LYS A 26 5.66 10.36 18.63
C LYS A 26 6.80 11.10 17.96
N ASP A 27 6.47 12.12 17.16
CA ASP A 27 7.45 13.10 16.73
C ASP A 27 7.83 14.01 17.90
N GLU A 28 9.02 13.83 18.44
CA GLU A 28 9.53 14.59 19.58
C GLU A 28 10.07 15.97 19.20
N TYR A 29 10.25 16.26 17.92
CA TYR A 29 10.67 17.57 17.42
C TYR A 29 9.51 18.57 17.41
N VAL A 30 8.27 18.09 17.28
CA VAL A 30 7.06 18.93 17.26
C VAL A 30 6.47 19.04 18.67
N THR A 31 6.49 20.25 19.24
CA THR A 31 6.08 20.49 20.64
C THR A 31 4.73 21.19 20.79
N ASN A 32 4.22 21.82 19.74
CA ASN A 32 2.97 22.61 19.76
C ASN A 32 1.71 21.77 19.57
N GLN A 33 1.82 20.58 19.02
CA GLN A 33 0.76 19.60 18.87
C GLN A 33 1.34 18.18 18.80
N GLU A 34 0.53 17.18 19.17
CA GLU A 34 0.98 15.80 19.05
C GLU A 34 0.89 15.32 17.61
N GLN A 35 2.03 14.84 17.10
CA GLN A 35 2.15 14.13 15.85
C GLN A 35 2.71 12.73 16.11
N PHE A 36 2.22 11.75 15.36
CA PHE A 36 2.66 10.37 15.43
C PHE A 36 2.95 9.85 14.03
N TYR A 37 3.92 8.95 13.91
CA TYR A 37 4.23 8.21 12.69
C TYR A 37 4.42 6.73 12.98
N VAL A 38 4.37 5.90 11.94
CA VAL A 38 4.65 4.46 12.05
C VAL A 38 6.10 4.22 11.68
N TRP A 39 6.90 3.90 12.69
CA TRP A 39 8.32 3.62 12.50
C TRP A 39 8.52 2.25 11.84
N TYR A 40 9.26 2.20 10.73
CA TYR A 40 9.55 0.97 10.01
C TYR A 40 11.04 0.60 9.98
N SER A 41 11.91 1.60 10.16
CA SER A 41 13.35 1.41 10.03
C SER A 41 13.93 0.54 11.16
N GLU A 42 14.99 -0.20 10.87
CA GLU A 42 15.80 -0.89 11.88
C GLU A 42 16.80 0.06 12.55
N GLU A 43 17.12 1.17 11.90
CA GLU A 43 18.11 2.15 12.34
C GLU A 43 17.46 3.34 13.04
N ARG A 44 18.22 3.96 13.91
CA ARG A 44 17.87 5.25 14.53
C ARG A 44 19.00 6.23 14.32
N TYR A 45 18.67 7.51 14.22
CA TYR A 45 19.68 8.56 14.14
C TYR A 45 20.60 8.50 15.37
N ASN A 46 21.90 8.45 15.13
CA ASN A 46 22.94 8.31 16.16
C ASN A 46 24.03 9.40 16.10
N GLY A 47 23.89 10.35 15.16
CA GLY A 47 24.84 11.42 14.92
C GLY A 47 25.96 11.07 13.92
N ASP A 48 26.06 9.83 13.47
CA ASP A 48 27.10 9.40 12.49
C ASP A 48 26.62 9.53 11.05
N ASN A 49 25.29 9.48 10.84
CA ASN A 49 24.65 9.63 9.55
C ASN A 49 24.16 11.06 9.32
N VAL A 50 23.93 11.42 8.07
CA VAL A 50 23.34 12.71 7.70
C VAL A 50 21.84 12.70 8.02
N SER A 51 21.17 11.61 7.72
CA SER A 51 19.77 11.33 8.12
C SER A 51 19.53 9.82 8.09
N VAL A 52 18.42 9.37 8.71
CA VAL A 52 18.00 7.97 8.77
C VAL A 52 16.52 7.90 8.42
N PRO A 53 16.11 7.13 7.41
CA PRO A 53 14.70 6.91 7.11
C PRO A 53 13.94 6.33 8.31
N VAL A 54 12.79 6.90 8.65
CA VAL A 54 12.01 6.49 9.83
C VAL A 54 10.61 6.01 9.49
N THR A 55 9.99 6.57 8.46
CA THR A 55 8.65 6.15 8.02
C THR A 55 8.47 6.37 6.51
N VAL A 56 7.48 5.68 5.95
CA VAL A 56 7.02 5.83 4.58
C VAL A 56 5.50 5.96 4.57
N SER A 57 4.94 6.57 3.50
CA SER A 57 3.49 6.79 3.36
C SER A 57 2.69 5.49 3.43
N GLU A 58 3.21 4.36 2.92
CA GLU A 58 2.59 3.03 3.05
C GLU A 58 2.43 2.63 4.52
N ALA A 59 3.50 2.70 5.31
CA ALA A 59 3.45 2.37 6.75
C ALA A 59 2.48 3.29 7.50
N HIS A 60 2.42 4.56 7.08
CA HIS A 60 1.53 5.56 7.62
C HIS A 60 0.07 5.28 7.30
N GLY A 61 -0.24 4.97 6.04
CA GLY A 61 -1.57 4.54 5.61
C GLY A 61 -2.07 3.32 6.40
N TYR A 62 -1.23 2.30 6.57
CA TYR A 62 -1.56 1.14 7.44
C TYR A 62 -1.83 1.56 8.88
N GLY A 63 -1.02 2.46 9.43
CA GLY A 63 -1.21 2.96 10.79
C GLY A 63 -2.56 3.64 10.99
N MET A 64 -2.95 4.49 10.06
CA MET A 64 -4.25 5.15 10.08
C MET A 64 -5.40 4.15 9.91
N LEU A 65 -5.30 3.18 8.99
CA LEU A 65 -6.30 2.12 8.82
C LEU A 65 -6.47 1.28 10.09
N ILE A 66 -5.37 0.84 10.68
CA ILE A 66 -5.35 0.00 11.88
C ILE A 66 -5.99 0.77 13.05
N THR A 67 -5.57 2.00 13.30
CA THR A 67 -6.07 2.79 14.44
C THR A 67 -7.55 3.12 14.31
N ALA A 68 -8.04 3.47 13.11
CA ALA A 68 -9.46 3.70 12.86
C ALA A 68 -10.28 2.41 13.05
N SER A 69 -9.77 1.28 12.56
CA SER A 69 -10.44 -0.03 12.67
C SER A 69 -10.51 -0.55 14.10
N MET A 70 -9.57 -0.15 14.97
CA MET A 70 -9.52 -0.57 16.39
C MET A 70 -10.23 0.39 17.35
N SER A 71 -10.99 1.35 16.84
CA SER A 71 -11.69 2.40 17.60
C SER A 71 -12.65 1.89 18.67
N GLU A 72 -13.33 0.78 18.43
CA GLU A 72 -14.24 0.17 19.41
C GLU A 72 -13.49 -0.50 20.58
N TYR A 73 -12.20 -0.85 20.35
CA TYR A 73 -11.37 -1.52 21.34
C TYR A 73 -10.46 -0.55 22.11
N ASP A 74 -9.87 0.43 21.42
CA ASP A 74 -8.90 1.35 22.01
C ASP A 74 -9.48 2.77 22.07
N GLU A 75 -9.86 3.22 23.26
CA GLU A 75 -10.37 4.58 23.50
C GLU A 75 -9.37 5.68 23.09
N GLN A 76 -8.07 5.36 22.98
CA GLN A 76 -7.04 6.29 22.54
C GLN A 76 -6.78 6.25 21.03
N SER A 77 -7.40 5.35 20.29
CA SER A 77 -7.16 5.18 18.85
C SER A 77 -7.34 6.48 18.07
N LYS A 78 -8.38 7.28 18.41
CA LYS A 78 -8.59 8.60 17.82
C LYS A 78 -7.41 9.54 18.02
N LYS A 79 -6.79 9.56 19.20
CA LYS A 79 -5.62 10.38 19.50
C LYS A 79 -4.44 10.03 18.56
N TYR A 80 -4.19 8.73 18.37
CA TYR A 80 -3.12 8.27 17.48
C TYR A 80 -3.46 8.58 16.03
N PHE A 81 -4.70 8.35 15.61
CA PHE A 81 -5.17 8.68 14.27
C PHE A 81 -5.01 10.18 13.97
N ASP A 82 -5.52 11.04 14.84
CA ASP A 82 -5.42 12.49 14.68
C ASP A 82 -3.96 12.97 14.65
N GLY A 83 -3.11 12.34 15.43
CA GLY A 83 -1.68 12.62 15.43
C GLY A 83 -0.99 12.17 14.12
N MET A 84 -1.37 11.03 13.57
CA MET A 84 -0.90 10.58 12.25
C MET A 84 -1.44 11.49 11.13
N TYR A 85 -2.71 11.89 11.19
CA TYR A 85 -3.26 12.87 10.26
C TYR A 85 -2.47 14.19 10.27
N ARG A 86 -2.12 14.72 11.45
CA ARG A 86 -1.33 15.96 11.55
C ARG A 86 0.08 15.78 11.03
N PHE A 87 0.68 14.61 11.24
CA PHE A 87 1.97 14.24 10.67
C PHE A 87 1.90 14.23 9.13
N TYR A 88 0.95 13.51 8.56
CA TYR A 88 0.73 13.48 7.13
C TYR A 88 0.55 14.90 6.54
N LYS A 89 -0.26 15.75 7.18
CA LYS A 89 -0.48 17.14 6.71
C LYS A 89 0.76 18.03 6.84
N ALA A 90 1.73 17.67 7.68
CA ALA A 90 3.01 18.38 7.79
C ALA A 90 4.03 17.90 6.73
N HIS A 91 3.78 16.74 6.10
CA HIS A 91 4.69 16.05 5.18
C HIS A 91 3.99 15.71 3.86
N THR A 92 3.44 16.72 3.19
CA THR A 92 2.77 16.53 1.89
C THR A 92 3.77 16.56 0.74
N SER A 93 3.40 15.92 -0.38
CA SER A 93 4.14 15.99 -1.63
C SER A 93 4.25 17.42 -2.16
N ASP A 94 5.32 17.73 -2.88
CA ASP A 94 5.51 18.99 -3.60
C ASP A 94 4.65 19.09 -4.88
N ILE A 95 4.09 17.97 -5.37
CA ILE A 95 3.29 17.87 -6.61
C ILE A 95 1.80 17.86 -6.27
N GLY A 96 1.34 16.79 -5.58
CA GLY A 96 -0.04 16.64 -5.14
C GLY A 96 -0.22 17.18 -3.72
N PRO A 97 -0.80 18.38 -3.50
CA PRO A 97 -0.76 19.07 -2.20
C PRO A 97 -1.52 18.36 -1.07
N ASN A 98 -2.36 17.38 -1.40
CA ASN A 98 -3.05 16.53 -0.42
C ASN A 98 -2.52 15.08 -0.41
N LEU A 99 -1.44 14.79 -1.14
CA LEU A 99 -0.75 13.50 -1.11
C LEU A 99 0.40 13.54 -0.11
N MET A 100 0.78 12.40 0.44
CA MET A 100 1.88 12.33 1.41
C MET A 100 3.22 12.10 0.71
N SER A 101 4.26 12.86 1.07
CA SER A 101 5.64 12.55 0.70
C SER A 101 5.97 11.11 1.13
N TRP A 102 6.50 10.30 0.18
CA TRP A 102 6.60 8.86 0.37
C TRP A 102 7.51 8.43 1.50
N GLN A 103 8.53 9.23 1.86
CA GLN A 103 9.48 8.89 2.91
C GLN A 103 9.85 10.11 3.77
N GLN A 104 9.96 9.91 5.09
CA GLN A 104 10.52 10.87 6.03
C GLN A 104 11.75 10.29 6.72
N SER A 105 12.75 11.16 6.93
CA SER A 105 14.02 10.82 7.56
C SER A 105 14.33 11.71 8.74
N ASP A 106 14.90 11.14 9.80
CA ASP A 106 15.39 11.84 10.98
C ASP A 106 16.83 12.35 10.74
N ASN A 107 17.03 13.68 10.83
CA ASN A 107 18.34 14.31 10.70
C ASN A 107 18.95 14.73 12.06
N GLY A 108 18.29 14.34 13.16
CA GLY A 108 18.71 14.66 14.53
C GLY A 108 18.19 16.00 15.07
N THR A 109 17.49 16.78 14.27
CA THR A 109 16.89 18.06 14.66
C THR A 109 15.41 18.19 14.24
N GLU A 110 15.00 17.47 13.22
CA GLU A 110 13.65 17.43 12.67
C GLU A 110 13.48 16.19 11.78
N LEU A 111 12.23 15.85 11.43
CA LEU A 111 11.93 14.90 10.38
C LEU A 111 11.81 15.67 9.07
N ILE A 112 12.55 15.22 8.06
CA ILE A 112 12.64 15.86 6.73
C ILE A 112 12.08 14.94 5.66
N ASP A 113 11.53 15.54 4.59
CA ASP A 113 10.97 14.84 3.46
C ASP A 113 12.01 14.54 2.38
N GLY A 114 11.83 13.44 1.64
CA GLY A 114 12.59 13.12 0.45
C GLY A 114 14.09 12.91 0.63
N ALA A 115 14.57 12.66 1.84
CA ALA A 115 15.98 12.45 2.13
C ALA A 115 16.38 10.99 1.91
N GLU A 116 16.52 10.56 0.66
CA GLU A 116 17.12 9.27 0.36
C GLU A 116 18.61 9.24 0.69
N ASN A 117 19.06 8.18 1.35
CA ASN A 117 20.49 7.80 1.50
C ASN A 117 21.41 8.92 2.02
N GLY A 118 20.95 9.72 2.95
CA GLY A 118 21.77 10.76 3.56
C GLY A 118 21.93 12.03 2.75
N SER A 119 21.10 12.28 1.76
CA SER A 119 21.00 13.58 1.11
C SER A 119 20.27 14.56 2.00
N MET A 120 20.95 15.60 2.45
CA MET A 120 20.41 16.65 3.34
C MET A 120 19.64 17.74 2.60
N THR A 121 19.73 17.76 1.32
CA THR A 121 19.10 18.82 0.53
C THR A 121 17.88 18.25 -0.09
N GLY A 122 16.73 18.74 0.32
CA GLY A 122 15.45 18.50 -0.25
C GLY A 122 15.51 17.81 -1.61
N GLY A 123 15.48 16.49 -1.57
CA GLY A 123 15.19 15.71 -2.73
C GLY A 123 13.75 16.01 -3.07
N TYR A 124 13.34 15.60 -4.21
CA TYR A 124 11.95 15.67 -4.62
C TYR A 124 11.08 14.98 -3.56
N CYS A 125 10.16 15.70 -2.99
CA CYS A 125 9.18 15.17 -2.04
C CYS A 125 7.96 14.73 -2.82
N ASP A 126 8.07 13.62 -3.53
CA ASP A 126 6.97 13.01 -4.28
C ASP A 126 6.18 11.98 -3.44
N SER A 127 5.03 11.56 -3.94
CA SER A 127 4.16 10.59 -3.29
C SER A 127 4.37 9.15 -3.77
N ALA A 128 3.68 8.21 -3.10
CA ALA A 128 3.53 6.82 -3.54
C ALA A 128 2.06 6.40 -3.41
N ALA A 129 1.48 5.93 -4.51
CA ALA A 129 0.04 5.76 -4.68
C ALA A 129 -0.62 4.81 -3.65
N ASP A 130 0.06 3.76 -3.20
CA ASP A 130 -0.48 2.82 -2.21
C ASP A 130 -0.72 3.48 -0.85
N GLY A 131 0.23 4.30 -0.39
CA GLY A 131 0.11 5.05 0.86
C GLY A 131 -1.06 6.03 0.83
N ASP A 132 -1.18 6.79 -0.25
CA ASP A 132 -2.23 7.79 -0.40
C ASP A 132 -3.63 7.17 -0.53
N MET A 133 -3.78 6.04 -1.23
CA MET A 133 -5.03 5.28 -1.29
C MET A 133 -5.45 4.77 0.10
N ASP A 134 -4.52 4.26 0.90
CA ASP A 134 -4.78 3.80 2.26
C ASP A 134 -5.11 4.96 3.21
N ILE A 135 -4.42 6.10 3.11
CA ILE A 135 -4.73 7.33 3.87
C ILE A 135 -6.14 7.83 3.54
N ALA A 136 -6.48 7.91 2.25
CA ALA A 136 -7.81 8.34 1.81
C ALA A 136 -8.92 7.44 2.38
N TYR A 137 -8.73 6.13 2.31
CA TYR A 137 -9.72 5.19 2.83
C TYR A 137 -9.79 5.20 4.36
N ALA A 138 -8.66 5.36 5.05
CA ALA A 138 -8.62 5.51 6.50
C ALA A 138 -9.38 6.75 6.98
N LEU A 139 -9.30 7.87 6.26
CA LEU A 139 -10.08 9.09 6.54
C LEU A 139 -11.59 8.85 6.37
N LEU A 140 -12.03 8.07 5.37
CA LEU A 140 -13.44 7.68 5.22
C LEU A 140 -13.91 6.80 6.40
N ILE A 141 -13.06 5.89 6.89
CA ILE A 141 -13.37 5.10 8.10
C ILE A 141 -13.47 6.03 9.31
N ALA A 142 -12.56 6.98 9.46
CA ALA A 142 -12.55 7.95 10.55
C ALA A 142 -13.82 8.79 10.60
N ASP A 143 -14.29 9.28 9.45
CA ASP A 143 -15.58 9.96 9.33
C ASP A 143 -16.73 9.07 9.82
N LYS A 144 -16.77 7.83 9.37
CA LYS A 144 -17.80 6.87 9.78
C LYS A 144 -17.80 6.57 11.29
N VAL A 145 -16.62 6.52 11.91
CA VAL A 145 -16.44 6.12 13.31
C VAL A 145 -16.57 7.30 14.26
N TRP A 146 -15.97 8.44 13.93
CA TRP A 146 -15.90 9.60 14.84
C TRP A 146 -16.67 10.82 14.34
N GLY A 147 -17.13 10.82 13.07
CA GLY A 147 -17.79 11.95 12.43
C GLY A 147 -16.85 13.08 12.08
N SER A 148 -17.29 13.98 11.23
CA SER A 148 -16.50 15.10 10.69
C SER A 148 -16.88 16.48 11.27
N GLU A 149 -17.65 16.51 12.36
CA GLU A 149 -18.08 17.73 13.03
C GLU A 149 -17.05 18.29 14.03
N GLY A 150 -15.88 17.64 14.16
CA GLY A 150 -14.84 17.96 15.13
C GLY A 150 -13.78 18.97 14.64
N GLU A 151 -12.58 18.87 15.23
CA GLU A 151 -11.40 19.65 14.82
C GLU A 151 -10.96 19.29 13.41
N ILE A 152 -11.08 18.01 13.02
CA ILE A 152 -10.71 17.48 11.71
C ILE A 152 -12.00 17.07 11.00
N ASP A 153 -12.24 17.64 9.82
CA ASP A 153 -13.28 17.22 8.89
C ASP A 153 -12.73 16.07 8.03
N TYR A 154 -12.77 14.83 8.59
CA TYR A 154 -12.21 13.65 7.93
C TYR A 154 -12.81 13.40 6.55
N TYR A 155 -14.11 13.67 6.38
CA TYR A 155 -14.77 13.46 5.09
C TYR A 155 -14.25 14.42 4.01
N SER A 156 -14.14 15.70 4.32
CA SER A 156 -13.59 16.69 3.38
C SER A 156 -12.12 16.42 3.06
N GLU A 157 -11.34 16.00 4.07
CA GLU A 157 -9.93 15.62 3.87
C GLU A 157 -9.80 14.36 3.00
N ALA A 158 -10.65 13.34 3.21
CA ALA A 158 -10.69 12.17 2.35
C ALA A 158 -10.98 12.53 0.89
N LEU A 159 -11.98 13.39 0.65
CA LEU A 159 -12.31 13.83 -0.70
C LEU A 159 -11.15 14.61 -1.36
N ALA A 160 -10.41 15.40 -0.59
CA ALA A 160 -9.25 16.13 -1.09
C ALA A 160 -8.16 15.16 -1.57
N VAL A 161 -7.81 14.15 -0.76
CA VAL A 161 -6.84 13.10 -1.14
C VAL A 161 -7.32 12.32 -2.36
N ILE A 162 -8.57 11.83 -2.36
CA ILE A 162 -9.13 11.05 -3.48
C ILE A 162 -9.10 11.82 -4.80
N ASN A 163 -9.38 13.13 -4.75
CA ASN A 163 -9.33 13.99 -5.93
C ASN A 163 -7.89 14.23 -6.43
N ASP A 164 -6.92 14.34 -5.50
CA ASP A 164 -5.52 14.49 -5.88
C ASP A 164 -4.95 13.17 -6.45
N ILE A 165 -5.27 12.02 -5.88
CA ILE A 165 -4.94 10.72 -6.49
C ILE A 165 -5.48 10.65 -7.93
N MET A 166 -6.76 10.97 -8.14
CA MET A 166 -7.35 10.98 -9.48
C MET A 166 -6.63 11.95 -10.43
N THR A 167 -6.11 13.04 -9.92
CA THR A 167 -5.46 14.09 -10.73
C THR A 167 -4.02 13.74 -11.04
N TYR A 168 -3.25 13.29 -10.06
CA TYR A 168 -1.79 13.19 -10.13
C TYR A 168 -1.27 11.76 -10.22
N GLU A 169 -2.04 10.77 -9.73
CA GLU A 169 -1.61 9.37 -9.66
C GLU A 169 -2.40 8.43 -10.58
N ILE A 170 -3.35 8.93 -11.35
CA ILE A 170 -4.05 8.13 -12.37
C ILE A 170 -3.66 8.58 -13.77
N ASN A 171 -3.17 7.65 -14.56
CA ASN A 171 -2.93 7.89 -15.99
C ASN A 171 -4.27 7.90 -16.75
N HIS A 172 -4.69 9.07 -17.23
CA HIS A 172 -5.99 9.24 -17.88
C HIS A 172 -6.08 8.70 -19.31
N GLU A 173 -4.97 8.27 -19.91
CA GLU A 173 -5.01 7.65 -21.25
C GLU A 173 -5.40 6.19 -21.18
N ASN A 174 -4.98 5.49 -20.13
CA ASN A 174 -5.16 4.05 -19.99
C ASN A 174 -5.82 3.62 -18.68
N TRP A 175 -6.11 4.58 -17.79
CA TRP A 175 -6.78 4.38 -16.50
C TRP A 175 -6.01 3.44 -15.57
N THR A 176 -4.67 3.52 -15.58
CA THR A 176 -3.83 2.79 -14.63
C THR A 176 -3.43 3.67 -13.45
N ILE A 177 -3.19 3.04 -12.30
CA ILE A 177 -2.57 3.68 -11.15
C ILE A 177 -1.10 3.88 -11.50
N SER A 178 -0.60 5.11 -11.40
CA SER A 178 0.80 5.47 -11.54
C SER A 178 1.58 5.07 -10.29
N LEU A 179 2.90 5.09 -10.34
CA LEU A 179 3.77 4.71 -9.21
C LEU A 179 3.77 5.74 -8.07
N GLY A 180 3.41 6.99 -8.40
CA GLY A 180 3.29 8.13 -7.53
C GLY A 180 3.02 9.37 -8.37
N ASP A 181 2.87 10.53 -7.74
CA ASP A 181 2.55 11.80 -8.42
C ASP A 181 3.70 12.35 -9.28
N TRP A 182 4.95 11.93 -9.06
CA TRP A 182 6.10 12.27 -9.89
C TRP A 182 5.94 11.80 -11.35
N VAL A 183 5.14 10.76 -11.60
CA VAL A 183 4.85 10.27 -12.96
C VAL A 183 3.98 11.27 -13.74
N TYR A 184 3.22 12.13 -13.07
CA TYR A 184 2.40 13.16 -13.69
C TYR A 184 3.21 14.12 -14.59
N GLU A 185 4.47 14.35 -14.24
CA GLU A 185 5.39 15.22 -15.00
C GLU A 185 6.20 14.46 -16.07
N CYS A 186 6.08 13.12 -16.16
CA CYS A 186 6.79 12.32 -17.15
C CYS A 186 6.26 12.56 -18.57
N ASP A 187 7.19 12.57 -19.54
CA ASP A 187 6.82 12.56 -20.97
C ASP A 187 6.16 11.21 -21.33
N SER A 188 5.19 11.23 -22.23
CA SER A 188 4.47 10.02 -22.67
C SER A 188 5.35 8.95 -23.33
N ASN A 189 6.59 9.27 -23.72
CA ASN A 189 7.58 8.33 -24.18
C ASN A 189 8.46 7.76 -23.05
N ASP A 190 8.32 8.26 -21.83
CA ASP A 190 9.01 7.73 -20.67
C ASP A 190 8.46 6.34 -20.33
N ILE A 191 9.36 5.42 -19.90
CA ILE A 191 8.98 4.07 -19.52
C ILE A 191 8.05 4.07 -18.29
N PHE A 192 8.18 5.06 -17.42
CA PHE A 192 7.37 5.21 -16.21
C PHE A 192 5.97 5.73 -16.50
N TYR A 193 5.74 6.45 -17.60
CA TYR A 193 4.45 7.07 -17.94
C TYR A 193 3.27 6.08 -17.96
N SER A 194 3.51 4.83 -18.39
CA SER A 194 2.47 3.78 -18.44
C SER A 194 2.76 2.64 -17.45
N ALA A 195 3.76 2.79 -16.59
CA ALA A 195 4.05 1.79 -15.59
C ALA A 195 3.02 1.80 -14.48
N THR A 196 2.83 0.63 -13.88
CA THR A 196 1.97 0.45 -12.69
C THR A 196 2.58 -0.60 -11.79
N ARG A 197 2.17 -0.62 -10.53
CA ARG A 197 2.65 -1.55 -9.52
C ARG A 197 1.52 -2.45 -9.07
N ALA A 198 1.70 -3.77 -9.13
CA ALA A 198 0.61 -4.69 -8.81
C ALA A 198 0.27 -4.71 -7.31
N SER A 199 1.20 -4.36 -6.43
CA SER A 199 0.93 -4.19 -4.98
C SER A 199 0.01 -3.01 -4.66
N ASP A 200 -0.14 -2.06 -5.60
CA ASP A 200 -1.02 -0.90 -5.46
C ASP A 200 -2.43 -1.16 -6.02
N PHE A 201 -2.70 -2.38 -6.48
CA PHE A 201 -4.03 -2.77 -6.96
C PHE A 201 -5.02 -2.95 -5.81
N ILE A 202 -5.31 -1.86 -5.12
CA ILE A 202 -6.25 -1.81 -3.99
C ILE A 202 -7.67 -1.65 -4.53
N VAL A 203 -8.07 -2.63 -5.34
CA VAL A 203 -9.28 -2.57 -6.18
C VAL A 203 -10.57 -2.35 -5.39
N GLN A 204 -10.65 -2.83 -4.16
CA GLN A 204 -11.83 -2.70 -3.32
C GLN A 204 -12.16 -1.25 -2.93
N TYR A 205 -11.21 -0.30 -3.02
CA TYR A 205 -11.45 1.10 -2.70
C TYR A 205 -12.09 1.89 -3.86
N MET A 206 -11.85 1.48 -5.09
CA MET A 206 -12.27 2.24 -6.28
C MET A 206 -13.80 2.43 -6.39
N PRO A 207 -14.64 1.41 -6.13
CA PRO A 207 -16.10 1.61 -6.07
C PRO A 207 -16.53 2.58 -4.95
N VAL A 208 -15.84 2.55 -3.79
CA VAL A 208 -16.11 3.47 -2.68
C VAL A 208 -15.72 4.89 -3.08
N PHE A 209 -14.56 5.09 -3.70
CA PHE A 209 -14.12 6.39 -4.19
C PHE A 209 -15.07 6.95 -5.26
N ALA A 210 -15.58 6.08 -6.16
CA ALA A 210 -16.61 6.48 -7.13
C ALA A 210 -17.90 6.94 -6.45
N GLU A 211 -18.33 6.27 -5.38
CA GLU A 211 -19.55 6.60 -4.64
C GLU A 211 -19.41 7.93 -3.90
N VAL A 212 -18.36 8.09 -3.09
CA VAL A 212 -18.21 9.27 -2.21
C VAL A 212 -17.89 10.56 -2.98
N THR A 213 -17.21 10.47 -4.12
CA THR A 213 -16.89 11.61 -4.97
C THR A 213 -17.94 11.87 -6.06
N GLY A 214 -18.75 10.87 -6.40
CA GLY A 214 -19.61 10.88 -7.59
C GLY A 214 -18.84 10.76 -8.92
N ASP A 215 -17.52 10.55 -8.88
CA ASP A 215 -16.65 10.48 -10.06
C ASP A 215 -16.54 9.07 -10.62
N GLN A 216 -17.24 8.82 -11.73
CA GLN A 216 -17.26 7.52 -12.38
C GLN A 216 -15.93 7.14 -13.09
N ARG A 217 -14.95 8.05 -13.16
CA ARG A 217 -13.61 7.72 -13.67
C ARG A 217 -12.93 6.62 -12.82
N TRP A 218 -13.24 6.52 -11.54
CA TRP A 218 -12.79 5.43 -10.67
C TRP A 218 -13.21 4.04 -11.18
N MET A 219 -14.38 3.93 -11.80
CA MET A 219 -14.80 2.67 -12.41
C MET A 219 -14.02 2.33 -13.69
N ASN A 220 -13.45 3.34 -14.39
CA ASN A 220 -12.51 3.08 -15.48
C ASN A 220 -11.19 2.52 -14.94
N VAL A 221 -10.67 3.08 -13.83
CA VAL A 221 -9.47 2.57 -13.15
C VAL A 221 -9.70 1.13 -12.68
N TYR A 222 -10.82 0.86 -12.03
CA TYR A 222 -11.22 -0.48 -11.59
C TYR A 222 -11.22 -1.50 -12.73
N ASN A 223 -11.89 -1.17 -13.84
CA ASN A 223 -11.98 -2.06 -14.98
C ASN A 223 -10.62 -2.25 -15.70
N SER A 224 -9.80 -1.21 -15.79
CA SER A 224 -8.46 -1.29 -16.37
C SER A 224 -7.54 -2.16 -15.54
N THR A 225 -7.59 -2.02 -14.21
CA THR A 225 -6.80 -2.83 -13.28
C THR A 225 -7.17 -4.31 -13.42
N TYR A 226 -8.47 -4.66 -13.42
CA TYR A 226 -8.88 -6.06 -13.64
C TYR A 226 -8.53 -6.59 -15.04
N LYS A 227 -8.52 -5.72 -16.04
CA LYS A 227 -8.05 -6.14 -17.36
C LYS A 227 -6.58 -6.56 -17.32
N ILE A 228 -5.73 -5.79 -16.64
CA ILE A 228 -4.30 -6.13 -16.47
C ILE A 228 -4.15 -7.44 -15.70
N ILE A 229 -4.84 -7.60 -14.57
CA ILE A 229 -4.83 -8.82 -13.75
C ILE A 229 -5.21 -10.03 -14.60
N ASN A 230 -6.34 -9.95 -15.30
CA ASN A 230 -6.86 -11.05 -16.11
C ASN A 230 -5.95 -11.39 -17.28
N ASP A 231 -5.39 -10.38 -17.96
CA ASP A 231 -4.46 -10.61 -19.08
C ASP A 231 -3.19 -11.34 -18.59
N MET A 232 -2.64 -10.96 -17.42
CA MET A 232 -1.48 -11.62 -16.82
C MET A 232 -1.79 -13.06 -16.38
N VAL A 233 -2.92 -13.27 -15.69
CA VAL A 233 -3.34 -14.61 -15.25
C VAL A 233 -3.55 -15.56 -16.46
N LEU A 234 -4.14 -15.07 -17.54
CA LEU A 234 -4.34 -15.86 -18.76
C LEU A 234 -3.03 -16.17 -19.49
N GLU A 235 -2.06 -15.26 -19.45
CA GLU A 235 -0.78 -15.43 -20.13
C GLU A 235 0.12 -16.45 -19.44
N TYR A 236 0.23 -16.34 -18.10
CA TYR A 236 1.21 -17.09 -17.32
C TYR A 236 0.62 -18.29 -16.58
N GLU A 237 -0.71 -18.37 -16.46
CA GLU A 237 -1.48 -19.47 -15.83
C GLU A 237 -1.15 -19.76 -14.34
N THR A 238 -0.26 -18.95 -13.72
CA THR A 238 0.18 -19.13 -12.33
C THR A 238 -0.65 -18.30 -11.34
N GLY A 239 -1.22 -17.20 -11.80
CA GLY A 239 -1.81 -16.17 -10.93
C GLY A 239 -0.77 -15.26 -10.26
N LEU A 240 0.53 -15.49 -10.46
CA LEU A 240 1.58 -14.62 -9.96
C LEU A 240 1.58 -13.31 -10.75
N LEU A 241 1.58 -12.18 -10.04
CA LEU A 241 1.77 -10.86 -10.63
C LEU A 241 3.13 -10.30 -10.21
N PRO A 242 3.86 -9.63 -11.11
CA PRO A 242 5.13 -9.02 -10.77
C PRO A 242 4.93 -7.79 -9.89
N ASP A 243 5.97 -7.30 -9.25
CA ASP A 243 5.92 -6.05 -8.51
C ASP A 243 5.59 -4.90 -9.47
N PHE A 244 6.41 -4.70 -10.51
CA PHE A 244 6.18 -3.66 -11.52
C PHE A 244 5.75 -4.24 -12.86
N ILE A 245 4.84 -3.51 -13.51
CA ILE A 245 4.23 -3.84 -14.81
C ILE A 245 4.44 -2.63 -15.73
N ILE A 246 4.91 -2.88 -16.94
CA ILE A 246 5.12 -1.86 -17.96
C ILE A 246 4.37 -2.20 -19.25
N LYS A 247 4.20 -1.22 -20.14
CA LYS A 247 3.77 -1.49 -21.53
C LYS A 247 4.96 -1.80 -22.42
N ASP A 248 4.87 -2.89 -23.17
CA ASP A 248 5.82 -3.16 -24.24
C ASP A 248 5.52 -2.29 -25.49
N LYS A 249 6.36 -2.42 -26.51
CA LYS A 249 6.21 -1.68 -27.79
C LYS A 249 4.93 -2.00 -28.55
N SER A 250 4.23 -3.07 -28.22
CA SER A 250 2.91 -3.41 -28.80
C SER A 250 1.75 -2.81 -28.03
N GLY A 251 2.02 -2.20 -26.87
CA GLY A 251 1.03 -1.67 -25.94
C GLY A 251 0.46 -2.71 -24.98
N LYS A 252 1.05 -3.93 -24.93
CA LYS A 252 0.67 -4.99 -24.00
C LYS A 252 1.36 -4.75 -22.65
N TYR A 253 0.65 -4.99 -21.56
CA TYR A 253 1.22 -4.99 -20.22
C TYR A 253 2.02 -6.28 -19.99
N VAL A 254 3.26 -6.13 -19.54
CA VAL A 254 4.23 -7.20 -19.30
C VAL A 254 5.00 -6.91 -18.00
N PRO A 255 5.62 -7.93 -17.37
CA PRO A 255 6.52 -7.70 -16.24
C PRO A 255 7.63 -6.71 -16.59
N ALA A 256 7.98 -5.83 -15.67
CA ALA A 256 9.08 -4.90 -15.85
C ALA A 256 10.42 -5.66 -15.97
N PRO A 257 11.44 -5.10 -16.62
CA PRO A 257 12.78 -5.69 -16.62
C PRO A 257 13.41 -5.60 -15.22
N ALA A 258 14.37 -6.47 -14.94
CA ALA A 258 15.20 -6.38 -13.75
C ALA A 258 15.89 -5.01 -13.65
N GLY A 259 15.89 -4.40 -12.46
CA GLY A 259 16.47 -3.08 -12.24
C GLY A 259 15.66 -1.94 -12.87
N PHE A 260 14.34 -2.14 -13.01
CA PHE A 260 13.43 -1.11 -13.54
C PHE A 260 13.39 0.12 -12.63
N LEU A 261 13.20 -0.06 -11.33
CA LEU A 261 13.10 1.01 -10.34
C LEU A 261 13.82 0.66 -9.03
N GLU A 262 13.52 -0.49 -8.42
CA GLU A 262 14.01 -0.82 -7.07
C GLU A 262 15.08 -1.91 -7.06
N GLY A 263 15.03 -2.90 -7.97
CA GLY A 263 15.99 -3.99 -7.92
C GLY A 263 15.82 -5.12 -8.93
N GLU A 264 16.57 -6.18 -8.69
CA GLU A 264 16.67 -7.32 -9.61
C GLU A 264 15.32 -8.01 -9.85
N TYR A 265 14.43 -7.99 -8.88
CA TYR A 265 13.15 -8.71 -8.90
C TYR A 265 11.94 -7.85 -9.25
N ASP A 266 12.13 -6.65 -9.80
CA ASP A 266 11.04 -5.73 -10.17
C ASP A 266 9.98 -6.36 -11.08
N GLY A 267 10.38 -7.26 -11.96
CA GLY A 267 9.47 -8.02 -12.83
C GLY A 267 9.04 -9.39 -12.30
N ALA A 268 9.24 -9.66 -11.02
CA ALA A 268 8.96 -10.95 -10.40
C ALA A 268 7.92 -10.85 -9.27
N TYR A 269 7.37 -11.99 -8.87
CA TYR A 269 6.60 -12.14 -7.64
C TYR A 269 7.56 -12.36 -6.48
N SER A 270 7.93 -11.31 -5.78
CA SER A 270 8.90 -11.34 -4.68
C SER A 270 8.64 -10.18 -3.72
N TYR A 271 9.08 -10.28 -2.48
CA TYR A 271 8.95 -9.27 -1.40
C TYR A 271 7.69 -8.38 -1.46
N ASN A 272 7.74 -7.23 -2.13
CA ASN A 272 6.65 -6.27 -2.22
C ASN A 272 5.37 -6.87 -2.84
N SER A 273 5.52 -7.84 -3.72
CA SER A 273 4.40 -8.57 -4.32
C SER A 273 3.61 -9.40 -3.31
N CYS A 274 4.12 -9.62 -2.08
CA CYS A 274 3.38 -10.30 -1.02
C CYS A 274 2.04 -9.63 -0.68
N ARG A 275 1.91 -8.32 -0.94
CA ARG A 275 0.69 -7.56 -0.71
C ARG A 275 -0.42 -7.86 -1.73
N ILE A 276 -0.07 -8.31 -2.93
CA ILE A 276 -0.98 -8.48 -4.06
C ILE A 276 -2.15 -9.41 -3.74
N PRO A 277 -1.94 -10.64 -3.20
CA PRO A 277 -3.04 -11.54 -2.89
C PRO A 277 -4.03 -10.94 -1.92
N TRP A 278 -3.55 -10.30 -0.85
CA TRP A 278 -4.40 -9.62 0.11
C TRP A 278 -5.21 -8.48 -0.53
N ARG A 279 -4.54 -7.58 -1.27
CA ARG A 279 -5.16 -6.40 -1.88
C ARG A 279 -6.30 -6.79 -2.83
N ILE A 280 -6.08 -7.78 -3.70
CA ILE A 280 -7.08 -8.20 -4.67
C ILE A 280 -8.17 -9.06 -4.01
N SER A 281 -7.81 -10.00 -3.13
CA SER A 281 -8.79 -10.88 -2.48
C SER A 281 -9.80 -10.14 -1.61
N MET A 282 -9.42 -8.98 -1.05
CA MET A 282 -10.34 -8.14 -0.29
C MET A 282 -11.53 -7.67 -1.11
N ASP A 283 -11.39 -7.48 -2.41
CA ASP A 283 -12.51 -7.11 -3.28
C ASP A 283 -13.56 -8.22 -3.41
N TYR A 284 -13.15 -9.49 -3.36
CA TYR A 284 -14.12 -10.59 -3.24
C TYR A 284 -14.83 -10.59 -1.89
N ILE A 285 -14.09 -10.34 -0.80
CA ILE A 285 -14.66 -10.34 0.54
C ILE A 285 -15.70 -9.22 0.70
N ILE A 286 -15.39 -8.02 0.21
CA ILE A 286 -16.20 -6.81 0.39
C ILE A 286 -17.28 -6.72 -0.70
N ASN A 287 -16.88 -6.76 -1.95
CA ASN A 287 -17.73 -6.45 -3.11
C ASN A 287 -18.24 -7.69 -3.85
N LYS A 288 -17.80 -8.91 -3.46
CA LYS A 288 -18.15 -10.18 -4.11
C LYS A 288 -17.75 -10.25 -5.59
N ASN A 289 -16.65 -9.61 -5.95
CA ASN A 289 -16.15 -9.63 -7.33
C ASN A 289 -15.60 -11.00 -7.70
N GLU A 290 -16.18 -11.63 -8.71
CA GLU A 290 -15.78 -12.97 -9.18
C GLU A 290 -14.37 -12.97 -9.82
N ASN A 291 -13.90 -11.86 -10.41
CA ASN A 291 -12.53 -11.79 -10.92
C ASN A 291 -11.50 -11.88 -9.79
N ALA A 292 -11.78 -11.24 -8.65
CA ALA A 292 -10.93 -11.35 -7.47
C ALA A 292 -10.87 -12.79 -6.94
N LEU A 293 -12.01 -13.50 -6.94
CA LEU A 293 -12.06 -14.92 -6.58
C LEU A 293 -11.24 -15.79 -7.54
N LEU A 294 -11.39 -15.59 -8.84
CA LEU A 294 -10.64 -16.35 -9.86
C LEU A 294 -9.13 -16.11 -9.74
N PHE A 295 -8.71 -14.86 -9.53
CA PHE A 295 -7.32 -14.53 -9.23
C PHE A 295 -6.81 -15.28 -7.99
N SER A 296 -7.54 -15.18 -6.87
CA SER A 296 -7.16 -15.82 -5.61
C SER A 296 -7.06 -17.34 -5.74
N GLN A 297 -7.95 -17.96 -6.51
CA GLN A 297 -7.90 -19.39 -6.78
C GLN A 297 -6.69 -19.78 -7.64
N ALA A 298 -6.32 -18.96 -8.63
CA ALA A 298 -5.16 -19.23 -9.50
C ALA A 298 -3.86 -19.20 -8.70
N ILE A 299 -3.60 -18.09 -7.98
CA ILE A 299 -2.36 -17.94 -7.20
C ILE A 299 -2.26 -18.99 -6.07
N ASN A 300 -3.34 -19.27 -5.37
CA ASN A 300 -3.34 -20.30 -4.31
C ASN A 300 -3.10 -21.69 -4.87
N SER A 301 -3.68 -22.02 -6.02
CA SER A 301 -3.44 -23.31 -6.66
C SER A 301 -1.97 -23.47 -7.05
N PHE A 302 -1.35 -22.43 -7.59
CA PHE A 302 0.08 -22.43 -7.90
C PHE A 302 0.92 -22.66 -6.62
N ILE A 303 0.74 -21.83 -5.60
CA ILE A 303 1.53 -21.90 -4.35
C ILE A 303 1.36 -23.23 -3.64
N ILE A 304 0.14 -23.79 -3.58
CA ILE A 304 -0.10 -25.12 -2.97
C ILE A 304 0.63 -26.22 -3.76
N ASN A 305 0.62 -26.16 -5.08
CA ASN A 305 1.30 -27.15 -5.91
C ASN A 305 2.82 -27.07 -5.76
N GLU A 306 3.40 -25.88 -5.78
CA GLU A 306 4.85 -25.68 -5.65
C GLU A 306 5.38 -26.05 -4.26
N SER A 307 4.64 -25.68 -3.21
CA SER A 307 5.05 -25.96 -1.81
C SER A 307 4.64 -27.34 -1.32
N GLY A 308 3.89 -28.11 -2.11
CA GLY A 308 3.27 -29.37 -1.65
C GLY A 308 2.28 -29.17 -0.50
N GLY A 309 1.80 -27.94 -0.29
CA GLY A 309 0.93 -27.53 0.80
C GLY A 309 1.64 -27.25 2.13
N ASP A 310 2.97 -27.26 2.15
CA ASP A 310 3.76 -26.86 3.32
C ASP A 310 4.16 -25.39 3.21
N PRO A 311 3.66 -24.51 4.11
CA PRO A 311 4.00 -23.08 4.08
C PRO A 311 5.50 -22.78 4.20
N TRP A 312 6.27 -23.66 4.81
CA TRP A 312 7.73 -23.50 4.96
C TRP A 312 8.50 -23.73 3.66
N GLU A 313 7.86 -24.36 2.66
CA GLU A 313 8.43 -24.60 1.34
C GLU A 313 8.10 -23.49 0.34
N ILE A 314 7.29 -22.48 0.71
CA ILE A 314 7.04 -21.29 -0.12
C ILE A 314 8.33 -20.48 -0.20
N LYS A 315 8.80 -20.21 -1.41
CA LYS A 315 10.06 -19.51 -1.63
C LYS A 315 9.87 -17.98 -1.68
N ALA A 316 10.96 -17.25 -1.41
CA ALA A 316 10.99 -15.80 -1.32
C ALA A 316 10.89 -15.09 -2.67
N GLY A 317 10.87 -15.82 -3.80
CA GLY A 317 10.71 -15.23 -5.14
C GLY A 317 10.43 -16.27 -6.22
N TYR A 318 9.53 -15.88 -7.11
CA TYR A 318 9.18 -16.61 -8.34
C TYR A 318 9.10 -15.63 -9.51
N SER A 319 9.55 -16.03 -10.69
CA SER A 319 9.12 -15.33 -11.89
C SER A 319 7.64 -15.58 -12.16
N VAL A 320 7.00 -14.73 -12.96
CA VAL A 320 5.55 -14.84 -13.19
C VAL A 320 5.15 -16.14 -13.89
N ASP A 321 6.07 -16.82 -14.58
CA ASP A 321 5.85 -18.13 -15.19
C ASP A 321 5.99 -19.29 -14.19
N GLY A 322 6.27 -19.00 -12.93
CA GLY A 322 6.40 -19.97 -11.85
C GLY A 322 7.82 -20.50 -11.63
N THR A 323 8.81 -20.04 -12.37
CA THR A 323 10.22 -20.43 -12.11
C THR A 323 10.67 -19.87 -10.77
N GLN A 324 11.15 -20.75 -9.89
CA GLN A 324 11.70 -20.37 -8.58
C GLN A 324 12.97 -19.51 -8.76
N LEU A 325 13.04 -18.37 -8.06
CA LEU A 325 14.18 -17.44 -8.09
C LEU A 325 15.07 -17.56 -6.84
N GLU A 326 14.48 -17.90 -5.71
CA GLU A 326 15.16 -18.01 -4.43
C GLU A 326 14.97 -19.41 -3.84
N ASP A 327 15.91 -19.91 -3.05
CA ASP A 327 15.87 -21.25 -2.45
C ASP A 327 15.47 -21.24 -0.97
N TYR A 328 15.29 -20.06 -0.38
CA TYR A 328 14.87 -19.88 1.01
C TYR A 328 13.40 -19.43 1.13
N ASN A 329 12.83 -19.58 2.31
CA ASN A 329 11.49 -19.13 2.68
C ASN A 329 11.58 -17.73 3.31
N ASP A 330 10.63 -16.85 2.97
CA ASP A 330 10.44 -15.58 3.67
C ASP A 330 9.03 -15.49 4.25
N LEU A 331 8.93 -14.97 5.48
CA LEU A 331 7.67 -14.88 6.21
C LEU A 331 6.64 -13.98 5.52
N CYS A 332 7.06 -12.92 4.82
CA CYS A 332 6.13 -12.02 4.16
C CYS A 332 5.32 -12.73 3.08
N LEU A 333 5.94 -13.61 2.31
CA LEU A 333 5.25 -14.42 1.28
C LEU A 333 4.50 -15.61 1.89
N SER A 334 5.07 -16.27 2.90
CA SER A 334 4.42 -17.44 3.52
C SER A 334 3.16 -17.08 4.27
N LEU A 335 3.18 -16.00 5.08
CA LEU A 335 2.04 -15.60 5.92
C LEU A 335 0.85 -15.13 5.11
N ILE A 336 1.06 -14.43 4.00
CA ILE A 336 -0.03 -13.95 3.15
C ILE A 336 -0.84 -15.09 2.56
N HIS A 337 -0.17 -16.17 2.12
CA HIS A 337 -0.83 -17.35 1.55
C HIS A 337 -1.50 -18.25 2.61
N ILE A 338 -1.05 -18.19 3.86
CA ILE A 338 -1.75 -18.88 4.97
C ILE A 338 -3.05 -18.17 5.35
N SER A 339 -3.05 -16.84 5.26
CA SER A 339 -4.15 -15.98 5.72
C SER A 339 -5.29 -15.89 4.72
N GLU A 340 -5.13 -16.38 3.50
CA GLU A 340 -6.12 -16.19 2.45
C GLU A 340 -7.44 -16.95 2.73
N PRO A 341 -8.61 -16.30 2.46
CA PRO A 341 -9.93 -16.82 2.84
C PRO A 341 -10.45 -17.97 1.97
N THR A 342 -9.68 -18.49 1.03
CA THR A 342 -10.14 -19.47 0.02
C THR A 342 -10.19 -20.92 0.49
N ARG A 343 -9.86 -21.22 1.75
CA ARG A 343 -10.05 -22.55 2.33
C ARG A 343 -11.46 -22.70 2.91
N HIS A 344 -12.47 -22.84 2.03
CA HIS A 344 -13.76 -23.47 2.41
C HIS A 344 -14.45 -24.10 1.22
#